data_fdab3df772b8add5de13902d71205224
#
_entry.id   fdab3df772b8add5de13902d71205224
#
_cell.length_a   1.000
_cell.length_b   1.000
_cell.length_c   1.000
_cell.angle_alpha   90.00
_cell.angle_beta   90.00
_cell.angle_gamma   90.00
#
_symmetry.space_group_name_H-M   'P 1'
#
loop_
_entity.id
_entity.type
_entity.pdbx_description
1 polymer ?
#
loop_
_entity_poly.entity_id
_entity_poly.type
_entity_poly.pdbx_seq_one_letter_code
_entity_poly.pdbx_strand_id
1 'polypeptide(L)'
;MSEILKNINNIPVRTWRWLGVNETNIKENMPDLKDYKLDPLTINNGEGYKVIDIKEKNSGIRFFENKKDIGLSEPLTELASKEFNCGYLIEVDEKQKIEEPIFIDYKMDGNNPQVIDNNLIIAEENSEITVVMKYSSNKGTEAFHNGLTKLYAKKGAVINLVKVQLMEDDGIHLDAIAAAAEEDAEINCILVELGAKNSVTSCKNNLLNLKSKANIYSIYLGDKYRKIDINYVMNHFGRKSESNIISHGALMDKSSKIFRGTLDFKKGSKEAKGVEEEYAVLLSSGVRNRSVPLLLCGEDDVKGQHAASTGKIDENKLFYLMSRGFSELEAKKLIIESAFNPITERVPIGEIREEISEYIRRRMVDV
;
A
#
# COMPACT_ATOMS: atom_id res chain seq x y z
N MET A 1 -12.99 -22.63 -4.49
CA MET A 1 -12.66 -21.17 -4.50
C MET A 1 -13.64 -20.48 -3.57
N SER A 2 -13.16 -19.85 -2.53
CA SER A 2 -14.01 -19.11 -1.60
C SER A 2 -14.68 -17.93 -2.33
N GLU A 3 -15.98 -17.71 -2.12
CA GLU A 3 -16.69 -16.59 -2.77
C GLU A 3 -16.19 -15.23 -2.31
N ILE A 4 -15.68 -15.13 -1.09
CA ILE A 4 -15.12 -13.91 -0.50
C ILE A 4 -13.88 -13.39 -1.26
N LEU A 5 -13.15 -14.26 -1.97
CA LEU A 5 -11.93 -13.93 -2.72
C LEU A 5 -12.19 -13.69 -4.23
N LYS A 6 -13.45 -13.53 -4.62
CA LYS A 6 -13.84 -13.18 -5.99
C LYS A 6 -14.22 -11.71 -6.11
N ASN A 7 -13.98 -11.14 -7.28
CA ASN A 7 -14.35 -9.78 -7.65
C ASN A 7 -13.84 -8.74 -6.62
N ILE A 8 -12.60 -8.93 -6.16
CA ILE A 8 -11.98 -8.03 -5.20
C ILE A 8 -11.20 -6.91 -5.90
N ASN A 9 -10.94 -5.85 -5.17
CA ASN A 9 -10.14 -4.69 -5.61
C ASN A 9 -10.69 -4.02 -6.89
N ASN A 10 -11.99 -3.73 -6.90
CA ASN A 10 -12.67 -3.17 -8.07
C ASN A 10 -12.25 -1.72 -8.34
N ILE A 11 -12.14 -1.37 -9.64
CA ILE A 11 -11.97 0.02 -10.07
C ILE A 11 -13.30 0.79 -10.00
N PRO A 12 -13.24 2.13 -9.76
CA PRO A 12 -14.45 2.94 -9.61
C PRO A 12 -15.31 3.00 -10.89
N VAL A 13 -14.67 2.97 -12.05
CA VAL A 13 -15.36 2.98 -13.36
C VAL A 13 -14.87 1.80 -14.18
N ARG A 14 -15.77 0.87 -14.51
CA ARG A 14 -15.41 -0.35 -15.26
C ARG A 14 -14.98 -0.02 -16.69
N THR A 15 -13.86 -0.64 -17.08
CA THR A 15 -13.37 -0.68 -18.47
C THR A 15 -13.94 -1.88 -19.22
N TRP A 16 -13.44 -2.12 -20.43
CA TRP A 16 -13.84 -3.28 -21.24
C TRP A 16 -13.58 -4.60 -20.49
N ARG A 17 -14.61 -5.40 -20.30
CA ARG A 17 -14.54 -6.65 -19.51
C ARG A 17 -13.49 -7.64 -20.02
N TRP A 18 -13.27 -7.69 -21.32
CA TRP A 18 -12.30 -8.60 -21.94
C TRP A 18 -10.83 -8.29 -21.60
N LEU A 19 -10.52 -7.08 -21.14
CA LEU A 19 -9.17 -6.73 -20.67
C LEU A 19 -8.80 -7.43 -19.36
N GLY A 20 -9.80 -7.88 -18.56
CA GLY A 20 -9.59 -8.56 -17.30
C GLY A 20 -8.83 -7.71 -16.26
N VAL A 21 -9.13 -6.40 -16.19
CA VAL A 21 -8.45 -5.42 -15.32
C VAL A 21 -9.38 -4.75 -14.32
N ASN A 22 -10.68 -5.03 -14.39
CA ASN A 22 -11.67 -4.35 -13.54
C ASN A 22 -11.63 -4.82 -12.08
N GLU A 23 -11.30 -6.07 -11.86
CA GLU A 23 -11.28 -6.75 -10.58
C GLU A 23 -10.22 -7.87 -10.60
N THR A 24 -9.92 -8.43 -9.44
CA THR A 24 -9.10 -9.64 -9.34
C THR A 24 -9.82 -10.78 -8.63
N ASN A 25 -9.35 -12.00 -8.88
CA ASN A 25 -9.87 -13.21 -8.26
C ASN A 25 -8.70 -14.06 -7.77
N ILE A 26 -8.77 -14.49 -6.51
CA ILE A 26 -7.82 -15.40 -5.90
C ILE A 26 -8.42 -16.80 -5.89
N LYS A 27 -7.66 -17.77 -6.38
CA LYS A 27 -8.14 -19.15 -6.56
C LYS A 27 -8.07 -19.99 -5.29
N GLU A 28 -7.25 -19.58 -4.37
CA GLU A 28 -7.06 -20.22 -3.07
C GLU A 28 -8.34 -20.12 -2.22
N ASN A 29 -8.47 -21.00 -1.25
CA ASN A 29 -9.55 -20.91 -0.27
C ASN A 29 -9.10 -20.01 0.89
N MET A 30 -10.07 -19.33 1.49
CA MET A 30 -9.86 -18.66 2.75
C MET A 30 -9.61 -19.71 3.84
N PRO A 31 -8.57 -19.59 4.66
CA PRO A 31 -8.34 -20.51 5.77
C PRO A 31 -9.37 -20.29 6.89
N ASP A 32 -9.54 -21.30 7.75
CA ASP A 32 -10.31 -21.14 8.98
C ASP A 32 -9.65 -20.11 9.88
N LEU A 33 -10.47 -19.24 10.49
CA LEU A 33 -9.96 -18.15 11.32
C LEU A 33 -9.29 -18.67 12.59
N LYS A 34 -8.17 -18.05 12.94
CA LYS A 34 -7.39 -18.36 14.15
C LYS A 34 -7.05 -17.08 14.90
N ASP A 35 -6.91 -17.21 16.21
CA ASP A 35 -6.40 -16.14 17.05
C ASP A 35 -4.96 -15.79 16.68
N TYR A 36 -4.65 -14.51 16.77
CA TYR A 36 -3.29 -14.00 16.71
C TYR A 36 -2.80 -13.75 18.15
N LYS A 37 -1.73 -14.44 18.56
CA LYS A 37 -1.27 -14.49 19.96
C LYS A 37 -0.01 -13.67 20.23
N LEU A 38 0.61 -13.11 19.20
CA LEU A 38 1.77 -12.24 19.36
C LEU A 38 1.31 -10.82 19.64
N ASP A 39 2.13 -10.07 20.38
CA ASP A 39 1.98 -8.64 20.49
C ASP A 39 2.87 -7.97 19.43
N PRO A 40 2.31 -7.40 18.37
CA PRO A 40 3.10 -6.77 17.30
C PRO A 40 3.57 -5.36 17.66
N LEU A 41 3.07 -4.75 18.73
CA LEU A 41 3.38 -3.39 19.11
C LEU A 41 4.69 -3.33 19.90
N THR A 42 5.64 -2.50 19.45
CA THR A 42 6.94 -2.32 20.13
C THR A 42 6.95 -1.18 21.13
N ILE A 43 6.04 -0.23 21.03
CA ILE A 43 5.98 0.97 21.87
C ILE A 43 4.51 1.19 22.30
N ASN A 44 4.29 1.26 23.60
CA ASN A 44 3.02 1.62 24.20
C ASN A 44 2.85 3.16 24.22
N ASN A 45 1.80 3.65 24.89
CA ASN A 45 1.47 5.07 25.00
C ASN A 45 2.65 5.97 25.33
N GLY A 46 2.69 7.15 24.73
CA GLY A 46 3.64 8.21 24.97
C GLY A 46 2.96 9.55 25.28
N GLU A 47 3.75 10.58 25.52
CA GLU A 47 3.21 11.93 25.69
C GLU A 47 2.63 12.43 24.36
N GLY A 48 1.39 12.91 24.39
CA GLY A 48 0.71 13.47 23.23
C GLY A 48 0.06 12.46 22.27
N TYR A 49 0.06 11.16 22.59
CA TYR A 49 -0.67 10.16 21.82
C TYR A 49 -1.07 8.94 22.66
N LYS A 50 -2.05 8.20 22.17
CA LYS A 50 -2.55 6.96 22.77
C LYS A 50 -2.58 5.86 21.74
N VAL A 51 -2.16 4.65 22.15
CA VAL A 51 -2.33 3.41 21.39
C VAL A 51 -3.20 2.47 22.20
N ILE A 52 -4.30 2.04 21.63
CA ILE A 52 -5.32 1.22 22.29
C ILE A 52 -5.57 0.01 21.43
N ASP A 53 -5.59 -1.20 22.02
CA ASP A 53 -6.06 -2.38 21.29
C ASP A 53 -7.50 -2.12 20.79
N ILE A 54 -7.72 -2.28 19.51
CA ILE A 54 -9.01 -2.00 18.88
C ILE A 54 -10.15 -2.83 19.46
N LYS A 55 -9.84 -3.98 20.09
CA LYS A 55 -10.80 -4.85 20.78
C LYS A 55 -11.37 -4.21 22.03
N GLU A 56 -10.63 -3.30 22.66
CA GLU A 56 -11.03 -2.64 23.90
C GLU A 56 -11.94 -1.43 23.68
N LYS A 57 -11.93 -0.87 22.49
CA LYS A 57 -12.66 0.37 22.19
C LYS A 57 -13.48 0.28 20.91
N ASN A 58 -14.77 0.30 21.03
CA ASN A 58 -15.70 0.38 19.91
C ASN A 58 -15.81 1.84 19.42
N SER A 59 -14.69 2.42 18.94
CA SER A 59 -14.64 3.80 18.46
C SER A 59 -14.52 3.83 16.94
N GLY A 60 -15.61 4.20 16.28
CA GLY A 60 -15.63 4.52 14.87
C GLY A 60 -15.48 6.03 14.65
N ILE A 61 -14.80 6.43 13.57
CA ILE A 61 -14.99 7.77 13.03
C ILE A 61 -16.22 7.71 12.13
N ARG A 62 -17.17 8.60 12.36
CA ARG A 62 -18.41 8.71 11.58
C ARG A 62 -18.18 8.72 10.06
N PHE A 63 -17.03 9.24 9.62
CA PHE A 63 -16.66 9.24 8.21
C PHE A 63 -16.55 7.83 7.62
N PHE A 64 -16.05 6.84 8.38
CA PHE A 64 -15.88 5.46 7.92
C PHE A 64 -17.05 4.55 8.27
N GLU A 65 -17.98 5.02 9.13
CA GLU A 65 -19.16 4.25 9.52
C GLU A 65 -20.05 3.96 8.31
N ASN A 66 -20.51 2.72 8.21
CA ASN A 66 -21.40 2.25 7.14
C ASN A 66 -20.86 2.38 5.70
N LYS A 67 -19.58 2.68 5.49
CA LYS A 67 -18.97 2.67 4.16
C LYS A 67 -18.49 1.26 3.80
N LYS A 68 -19.09 0.70 2.77
CA LYS A 68 -18.79 -0.66 2.29
C LYS A 68 -17.63 -0.71 1.28
N ASP A 69 -17.24 0.42 0.74
CA ASP A 69 -16.23 0.58 -0.32
C ASP A 69 -14.83 0.98 0.18
N ILE A 70 -14.60 0.92 1.49
CA ILE A 70 -13.31 1.28 2.11
C ILE A 70 -12.27 0.17 2.06
N GLY A 71 -12.67 -1.07 1.81
CA GLY A 71 -11.79 -2.24 1.69
C GLY A 71 -11.63 -2.74 0.26
N LEU A 72 -11.09 -3.93 0.12
CA LEU A 72 -10.92 -4.62 -1.17
C LEU A 72 -12.25 -5.11 -1.76
N SER A 73 -13.18 -5.49 -0.90
CA SER A 73 -14.57 -5.85 -1.22
C SER A 73 -15.41 -5.74 0.05
N GLU A 74 -16.75 -5.74 -0.10
CA GLU A 74 -17.63 -5.71 1.07
C GLU A 74 -17.38 -6.89 2.03
N PRO A 75 -17.29 -8.17 1.57
CA PRO A 75 -17.01 -9.28 2.47
C PRO A 75 -15.66 -9.20 3.18
N LEU A 76 -14.59 -8.76 2.52
CA LEU A 76 -13.27 -8.61 3.12
C LEU A 76 -13.23 -7.42 4.10
N THR A 77 -13.99 -6.37 3.82
CA THR A 77 -14.17 -5.23 4.74
C THR A 77 -14.91 -5.67 6.01
N GLU A 78 -15.97 -6.47 5.86
CA GLU A 78 -16.71 -7.03 7.01
C GLU A 78 -15.83 -7.94 7.86
N LEU A 79 -15.04 -8.82 7.22
CA LEU A 79 -14.08 -9.67 7.90
C LEU A 79 -13.11 -8.85 8.75
N ALA A 80 -12.42 -7.87 8.14
CA ALA A 80 -11.47 -7.01 8.85
C ALA A 80 -12.11 -6.09 9.90
N SER A 81 -13.42 -5.80 9.78
CA SER A 81 -14.11 -4.89 10.72
C SER A 81 -14.77 -5.59 11.88
N LYS A 82 -15.18 -6.87 11.71
CA LYS A 82 -15.99 -7.61 12.70
C LYS A 82 -15.28 -8.82 13.29
N GLU A 83 -14.40 -9.45 12.51
CA GLU A 83 -13.73 -10.70 12.86
C GLU A 83 -12.19 -10.56 12.86
N PHE A 84 -11.71 -9.31 13.09
CA PHE A 84 -10.28 -9.06 13.24
C PHE A 84 -9.71 -9.77 14.46
N ASN A 85 -8.48 -10.25 14.35
CA ASN A 85 -7.76 -10.90 15.44
C ASN A 85 -6.70 -9.99 16.11
N CYS A 86 -6.38 -8.85 15.48
CA CYS A 86 -5.49 -7.82 16.03
C CYS A 86 -5.78 -6.45 15.42
N GLY A 87 -5.13 -5.42 15.94
CA GLY A 87 -5.20 -4.05 15.42
C GLY A 87 -5.25 -3.01 16.52
N TYR A 88 -5.05 -1.76 16.12
CA TYR A 88 -4.90 -0.64 17.06
C TYR A 88 -5.67 0.59 16.63
N LEU A 89 -6.17 1.28 17.65
CA LEU A 89 -6.57 2.68 17.56
C LEU A 89 -5.40 3.54 18.04
N ILE A 90 -4.92 4.43 17.18
CA ILE A 90 -3.87 5.39 17.47
C ILE A 90 -4.48 6.79 17.37
N GLU A 91 -4.51 7.51 18.48
CA GLU A 91 -5.04 8.88 18.56
C GLU A 91 -3.90 9.82 18.96
N VAL A 92 -3.64 10.86 18.18
CA VAL A 92 -2.64 11.89 18.47
C VAL A 92 -3.36 13.16 18.89
N ASP A 93 -2.97 13.73 20.02
CA ASP A 93 -3.59 14.92 20.57
C ASP A 93 -3.30 16.17 19.72
N GLU A 94 -4.15 17.18 19.82
CA GLU A 94 -4.04 18.46 19.09
C GLU A 94 -2.67 19.11 19.27
N LYS A 95 -2.08 19.58 18.17
CA LYS A 95 -0.77 20.28 18.12
C LYS A 95 0.44 19.45 18.56
N GLN A 96 0.29 18.15 18.73
CA GLN A 96 1.40 17.26 19.07
C GLN A 96 2.13 16.79 17.81
N LYS A 97 3.45 16.79 17.87
CA LYS A 97 4.31 16.19 16.83
C LYS A 97 5.07 15.04 17.45
N ILE A 98 4.80 13.84 16.95
CA ILE A 98 5.41 12.63 17.47
C ILE A 98 6.65 12.34 16.63
N GLU A 99 7.84 12.59 17.21
CA GLU A 99 9.13 12.46 16.53
C GLU A 99 9.47 11.00 16.21
N GLU A 100 9.25 10.09 17.17
CA GLU A 100 9.58 8.67 17.00
C GLU A 100 8.45 7.92 16.32
N PRO A 101 8.74 7.16 15.23
CA PRO A 101 7.73 6.36 14.56
C PRO A 101 7.14 5.29 15.48
N ILE A 102 5.82 5.11 15.47
CA ILE A 102 5.19 3.94 16.08
C ILE A 102 5.41 2.76 15.15
N PHE A 103 6.05 1.69 15.67
CA PHE A 103 6.35 0.50 14.89
C PHE A 103 5.48 -0.69 15.32
N ILE A 104 4.81 -1.30 14.34
CA ILE A 104 3.95 -2.47 14.50
C ILE A 104 4.49 -3.59 13.59
N ASP A 105 4.95 -4.69 14.17
CA ASP A 105 5.57 -5.83 13.47
C ASP A 105 4.66 -7.07 13.48
N TYR A 106 3.86 -7.22 12.45
CA TYR A 106 2.98 -8.38 12.27
C TYR A 106 3.76 -9.57 11.70
N LYS A 107 4.13 -10.52 12.55
CA LYS A 107 4.85 -11.75 12.18
C LYS A 107 3.90 -12.93 12.09
N MET A 108 3.97 -13.67 11.00
CA MET A 108 3.19 -14.89 10.80
C MET A 108 4.10 -16.12 10.81
N ASP A 109 3.72 -17.11 11.61
CA ASP A 109 4.43 -18.38 11.75
C ASP A 109 3.45 -19.56 11.81
N GLY A 110 3.94 -20.78 12.03
CA GLY A 110 3.10 -21.97 12.11
C GLY A 110 2.03 -21.92 13.22
N ASN A 111 2.27 -21.15 14.30
CA ASN A 111 1.32 -20.99 15.41
C ASN A 111 0.38 -19.78 15.19
N ASN A 112 0.84 -18.77 14.49
CA ASN A 112 0.12 -17.54 14.18
C ASN A 112 0.11 -17.32 12.66
N PRO A 113 -0.53 -18.19 11.87
CA PRO A 113 -0.45 -18.12 10.41
C PRO A 113 -1.31 -17.02 9.81
N GLN A 114 -2.11 -16.32 10.62
CA GLN A 114 -3.09 -15.36 10.14
C GLN A 114 -3.03 -14.04 10.89
N VAL A 115 -3.06 -12.96 10.13
CA VAL A 115 -3.25 -11.59 10.62
C VAL A 115 -4.48 -11.02 9.91
N ILE A 116 -5.50 -10.73 10.69
CA ILE A 116 -6.69 -9.99 10.24
C ILE A 116 -6.73 -8.73 11.07
N ASP A 117 -6.16 -7.65 10.53
CA ASP A 117 -5.99 -6.43 11.29
C ASP A 117 -7.00 -5.34 10.93
N ASN A 118 -7.42 -4.62 11.96
CA ASN A 118 -8.26 -3.44 11.85
C ASN A 118 -7.58 -2.28 12.58
N ASN A 119 -7.01 -1.35 11.82
CA ASN A 119 -6.30 -0.22 12.40
C ASN A 119 -7.04 1.10 12.12
N LEU A 120 -7.01 2.01 13.08
CA LEU A 120 -7.53 3.36 12.95
C LEU A 120 -6.52 4.36 13.50
N ILE A 121 -6.04 5.27 12.65
CA ILE A 121 -5.11 6.33 13.02
C ILE A 121 -5.83 7.66 12.88
N ILE A 122 -5.89 8.44 13.98
CA ILE A 122 -6.51 9.75 14.05
C ILE A 122 -5.43 10.75 14.44
N ALA A 123 -5.21 11.73 13.60
CA ALA A 123 -4.39 12.89 13.92
C ALA A 123 -5.29 14.11 14.14
N GLU A 124 -5.32 14.61 15.38
CA GLU A 124 -6.07 15.80 15.74
C GLU A 124 -5.49 17.06 15.08
N GLU A 125 -6.15 18.21 15.23
CA GLU A 125 -5.78 19.45 14.53
C GLU A 125 -4.29 19.83 14.76
N ASN A 126 -3.57 20.08 13.63
CA ASN A 126 -2.17 20.50 13.60
C ASN A 126 -1.21 19.52 14.30
N SER A 127 -1.56 18.23 14.36
CA SER A 127 -0.71 17.17 14.88
C SER A 127 0.03 16.44 13.75
N GLU A 128 1.09 15.70 14.12
CA GLU A 128 1.89 14.93 13.17
C GLU A 128 2.32 13.59 13.75
N ILE A 129 2.19 12.52 12.97
CA ILE A 129 2.58 11.17 13.37
C ILE A 129 3.11 10.36 12.19
N THR A 130 4.07 9.48 12.50
CA THR A 130 4.54 8.43 11.60
C THR A 130 4.24 7.05 12.19
N VAL A 131 3.58 6.19 11.42
CA VAL A 131 3.30 4.80 11.80
C VAL A 131 3.91 3.88 10.76
N VAL A 132 4.69 2.91 11.20
CA VAL A 132 5.34 1.90 10.37
C VAL A 132 4.75 0.54 10.70
N MET A 133 4.17 -0.14 9.72
CA MET A 133 3.59 -1.47 9.84
C MET A 133 4.37 -2.44 8.96
N LYS A 134 4.94 -3.49 9.54
CA LYS A 134 5.64 -4.54 8.81
C LYS A 134 4.84 -5.85 8.86
N TYR A 135 4.73 -6.52 7.72
CA TYR A 135 4.09 -7.83 7.57
C TYR A 135 5.11 -8.81 7.04
N SER A 136 5.40 -9.85 7.81
CA SER A 136 6.35 -10.89 7.44
C SER A 136 5.83 -12.29 7.79
N SER A 137 6.35 -13.31 7.11
CA SER A 137 6.03 -14.70 7.44
C SER A 137 7.25 -15.59 7.41
N ASN A 138 7.23 -16.68 8.19
CA ASN A 138 8.25 -17.69 8.13
C ASN A 138 8.11 -18.55 6.87
N LYS A 139 9.22 -19.00 6.31
CA LYS A 139 9.24 -19.91 5.17
C LYS A 139 8.45 -21.18 5.46
N GLY A 140 7.59 -21.60 4.52
CA GLY A 140 6.74 -22.77 4.64
C GLY A 140 5.47 -22.54 5.47
N THR A 141 5.19 -21.30 5.89
CA THR A 141 3.92 -20.93 6.50
C THR A 141 2.95 -20.52 5.39
N GLU A 142 1.78 -21.16 5.31
CA GLU A 142 0.65 -20.71 4.49
C GLU A 142 0.01 -19.48 5.15
N ALA A 143 0.73 -18.36 5.08
CA ALA A 143 0.35 -17.14 5.76
C ALA A 143 -0.82 -16.44 5.06
N PHE A 144 -1.79 -15.98 5.86
CA PHE A 144 -2.94 -15.22 5.36
C PHE A 144 -3.06 -13.89 6.09
N HIS A 145 -3.05 -12.81 5.33
CA HIS A 145 -3.28 -11.46 5.83
C HIS A 145 -4.50 -10.83 5.15
N ASN A 146 -5.39 -10.22 5.95
CA ASN A 146 -6.46 -9.34 5.47
C ASN A 146 -6.55 -8.11 6.36
N GLY A 147 -6.00 -7.00 5.90
CA GLY A 147 -5.89 -5.74 6.64
C GLY A 147 -6.87 -4.67 6.19
N LEU A 148 -7.33 -3.87 7.15
CA LEU A 148 -8.05 -2.63 6.92
C LEU A 148 -7.46 -1.53 7.82
N THR A 149 -6.75 -0.58 7.21
CA THR A 149 -6.21 0.59 7.91
C THR A 149 -6.98 1.85 7.51
N LYS A 150 -7.50 2.56 8.51
CA LYS A 150 -8.25 3.81 8.34
C LYS A 150 -7.41 4.97 8.87
N LEU A 151 -7.27 6.03 8.07
CA LEU A 151 -6.50 7.23 8.39
C LEU A 151 -7.43 8.44 8.37
N TYR A 152 -7.43 9.20 9.43
CA TYR A 152 -8.21 10.43 9.51
C TYR A 152 -7.33 11.59 9.99
N ALA A 153 -6.95 12.47 9.06
CA ALA A 153 -6.16 13.67 9.34
C ALA A 153 -7.10 14.88 9.45
N LYS A 154 -7.24 15.43 10.65
CA LYS A 154 -7.99 16.66 10.89
C LYS A 154 -7.24 17.87 10.36
N LYS A 155 -7.84 19.05 10.44
CA LYS A 155 -7.31 20.29 9.91
C LYS A 155 -5.82 20.50 10.25
N GLY A 156 -4.99 20.70 9.22
CA GLY A 156 -3.55 20.95 9.36
C GLY A 156 -2.73 19.76 9.89
N ALA A 157 -3.34 18.59 10.09
CA ALA A 157 -2.63 17.41 10.59
C ALA A 157 -1.87 16.67 9.49
N VAL A 158 -0.81 15.96 9.89
CA VAL A 158 0.01 15.14 9.00
C VAL A 158 0.05 13.69 9.50
N ILE A 159 -0.31 12.75 8.64
CA ILE A 159 -0.14 11.31 8.89
C ILE A 159 0.82 10.73 7.86
N ASN A 160 1.92 10.13 8.34
CA ASN A 160 2.83 9.34 7.54
C ASN A 160 2.61 7.85 7.86
N LEU A 161 2.08 7.09 6.91
CA LEU A 161 1.91 5.64 7.02
C LEU A 161 2.94 4.94 6.15
N VAL A 162 3.71 4.04 6.74
CA VAL A 162 4.62 3.14 6.02
C VAL A 162 4.13 1.70 6.19
N LYS A 163 3.84 1.02 5.10
CA LYS A 163 3.51 -0.42 5.12
C LYS A 163 4.56 -1.21 4.34
N VAL A 164 5.15 -2.21 4.98
CA VAL A 164 6.22 -3.02 4.40
C VAL A 164 5.82 -4.49 4.43
N GLN A 165 5.57 -5.07 3.26
CA GLN A 165 5.15 -6.45 3.12
C GLN A 165 6.32 -7.29 2.57
N LEU A 166 6.84 -8.20 3.42
CA LEU A 166 7.95 -9.10 3.18
C LEU A 166 7.57 -10.57 3.40
N MET A 167 6.31 -10.93 3.16
CA MET A 167 5.83 -12.30 3.36
C MET A 167 6.50 -13.27 2.39
N GLU A 168 6.63 -14.53 2.79
CA GLU A 168 7.19 -15.61 1.95
C GLU A 168 6.21 -16.08 0.85
N ASP A 169 6.68 -16.95 -0.03
CA ASP A 169 6.03 -17.32 -1.29
C ASP A 169 4.68 -18.04 -1.15
N ASP A 170 4.38 -18.62 0.03
CA ASP A 170 3.13 -19.33 0.28
C ASP A 170 2.03 -18.41 0.85
N GLY A 171 2.35 -17.12 1.03
CA GLY A 171 1.47 -16.14 1.63
C GLY A 171 0.41 -15.55 0.68
N ILE A 172 -0.72 -15.16 1.27
CA ILE A 172 -1.75 -14.31 0.66
C ILE A 172 -1.81 -13.01 1.44
N HIS A 173 -1.57 -11.89 0.78
CA HIS A 173 -1.63 -10.55 1.35
C HIS A 173 -2.78 -9.76 0.72
N LEU A 174 -3.74 -9.39 1.52
CA LEU A 174 -4.91 -8.58 1.16
C LEU A 174 -4.91 -7.36 2.04
N ASP A 175 -4.67 -6.19 1.48
CA ASP A 175 -4.54 -4.97 2.29
C ASP A 175 -5.34 -3.80 1.72
N ALA A 176 -6.06 -3.11 2.59
CA ALA A 176 -6.82 -1.95 2.24
C ALA A 176 -6.52 -0.77 3.15
N ILE A 177 -6.30 0.39 2.55
CA ILE A 177 -6.11 1.66 3.23
C ILE A 177 -7.23 2.59 2.79
N ALA A 178 -7.97 3.13 3.75
CA ALA A 178 -8.98 4.17 3.53
C ALA A 178 -8.59 5.42 4.29
N ALA A 179 -8.36 6.52 3.58
CA ALA A 179 -7.84 7.75 4.15
C ALA A 179 -8.77 8.94 3.88
N ALA A 180 -8.80 9.88 4.81
CA ALA A 180 -9.53 11.13 4.68
C ALA A 180 -8.71 12.30 5.27
N ALA A 181 -8.48 13.32 4.45
CA ALA A 181 -7.74 14.52 4.81
C ALA A 181 -8.66 15.74 4.81
N GLU A 182 -8.72 16.47 5.92
CA GLU A 182 -9.45 17.72 6.06
C GLU A 182 -8.66 18.93 5.51
N GLU A 183 -9.08 20.15 5.83
CA GLU A 183 -8.46 21.40 5.38
C GLU A 183 -6.97 21.49 5.76
N ASP A 184 -6.11 21.81 4.79
CA ASP A 184 -4.66 21.92 4.93
C ASP A 184 -3.98 20.65 5.51
N ALA A 185 -4.70 19.52 5.64
CA ALA A 185 -4.14 18.26 6.14
C ALA A 185 -3.39 17.50 5.04
N GLU A 186 -2.43 16.66 5.46
CA GLU A 186 -1.62 15.85 4.54
C GLU A 186 -1.55 14.38 4.99
N ILE A 187 -1.72 13.45 4.06
CA ILE A 187 -1.54 12.01 4.28
C ILE A 187 -0.51 11.48 3.29
N ASN A 188 0.55 10.89 3.83
CA ASN A 188 1.61 10.26 3.07
C ASN A 188 1.60 8.75 3.31
N CYS A 189 1.43 7.96 2.25
CA CYS A 189 1.51 6.50 2.29
C CYS A 189 2.75 6.01 1.54
N ILE A 190 3.62 5.26 2.22
CA ILE A 190 4.78 4.58 1.62
C ILE A 190 4.48 3.09 1.66
N LEU A 191 4.31 2.46 0.48
CA LEU A 191 3.83 1.09 0.35
C LEU A 191 4.89 0.22 -0.34
N VAL A 192 5.35 -0.81 0.37
CA VAL A 192 6.41 -1.72 -0.07
C VAL A 192 5.84 -3.13 -0.23
N GLU A 193 5.63 -3.58 -1.46
CA GLU A 193 4.96 -4.82 -1.84
C GLU A 193 5.97 -5.80 -2.48
N LEU A 194 6.70 -6.53 -1.67
CA LEU A 194 7.79 -7.39 -2.16
C LEU A 194 7.51 -8.89 -2.02
N GLY A 195 6.61 -9.28 -1.14
CA GLY A 195 6.36 -10.67 -0.78
C GLY A 195 5.01 -11.23 -1.22
N ALA A 196 4.62 -12.34 -0.62
CA ALA A 196 3.41 -13.14 -0.82
C ALA A 196 3.26 -13.73 -2.24
N LYS A 197 2.55 -14.83 -2.39
CA LYS A 197 2.17 -15.43 -3.68
C LYS A 197 1.13 -14.58 -4.40
N ASN A 198 0.15 -14.10 -3.65
CA ASN A 198 -0.85 -13.16 -4.11
C ASN A 198 -0.80 -11.92 -3.21
N SER A 199 -0.49 -10.76 -3.78
CA SER A 199 -0.50 -9.46 -3.10
C SER A 199 -1.57 -8.59 -3.75
N VAL A 200 -2.57 -8.19 -2.97
CA VAL A 200 -3.67 -7.34 -3.42
C VAL A 200 -3.77 -6.15 -2.49
N THR A 201 -3.49 -4.97 -3.01
CA THR A 201 -3.43 -3.73 -2.21
C THR A 201 -4.35 -2.66 -2.79
N SER A 202 -5.12 -2.03 -1.92
CA SER A 202 -5.94 -0.85 -2.22
C SER A 202 -5.56 0.31 -1.31
N CYS A 203 -5.39 1.50 -1.87
CA CYS A 203 -5.23 2.72 -1.09
C CYS A 203 -6.14 3.82 -1.65
N LYS A 204 -7.17 4.19 -0.88
CA LYS A 204 -8.16 5.21 -1.28
C LYS A 204 -8.02 6.42 -0.39
N ASN A 205 -7.65 7.55 -0.98
CA ASN A 205 -7.52 8.83 -0.29
C ASN A 205 -8.65 9.77 -0.69
N ASN A 206 -9.32 10.35 0.30
CA ASN A 206 -10.36 11.35 0.13
C ASN A 206 -9.85 12.72 0.60
N LEU A 207 -9.59 13.60 -0.34
CA LEU A 207 -9.17 14.98 -0.09
C LEU A 207 -10.41 15.84 0.07
N LEU A 208 -10.87 15.99 1.34
CA LEU A 208 -12.21 16.45 1.65
C LEU A 208 -12.38 17.97 1.51
N ASN A 209 -11.38 18.75 1.93
CA ASN A 209 -11.51 20.19 2.11
C ASN A 209 -10.39 20.97 1.40
N LEU A 210 -10.41 22.30 1.56
CA LEU A 210 -9.48 23.23 0.95
C LEU A 210 -8.02 22.84 1.22
N LYS A 211 -7.19 22.75 0.16
CA LYS A 211 -5.74 22.47 0.21
C LYS A 211 -5.34 21.15 0.89
N SER A 212 -6.27 20.22 1.04
CA SER A 212 -5.91 18.87 1.52
C SER A 212 -4.95 18.19 0.56
N LYS A 213 -4.02 17.37 1.08
CA LYS A 213 -2.98 16.69 0.30
C LYS A 213 -2.94 15.21 0.59
N ALA A 214 -2.62 14.42 -0.43
CA ALA A 214 -2.33 13.00 -0.28
C ALA A 214 -1.25 12.54 -1.24
N ASN A 215 -0.29 11.76 -0.73
CA ASN A 215 0.79 11.20 -1.53
C ASN A 215 0.86 9.68 -1.32
N ILE A 216 1.02 8.92 -2.40
CA ILE A 216 1.32 7.49 -2.37
C ILE A 216 2.65 7.29 -3.08
N TYR A 217 3.61 6.71 -2.37
CA TYR A 217 4.89 6.26 -2.90
C TYR A 217 4.95 4.75 -2.76
N SER A 218 5.11 4.01 -3.84
CA SER A 218 5.13 2.56 -3.74
C SER A 218 6.22 1.89 -4.55
N ILE A 219 6.73 0.78 -4.00
CA ILE A 219 7.56 -0.15 -4.76
C ILE A 219 6.93 -1.54 -4.75
N TYR A 220 7.11 -2.27 -5.85
CA TYR A 220 6.69 -3.67 -5.93
C TYR A 220 7.70 -4.53 -6.69
N LEU A 221 7.83 -5.79 -6.27
CA LEU A 221 8.68 -6.79 -6.90
C LEU A 221 7.90 -8.06 -7.20
N GLY A 222 7.80 -8.41 -8.47
CA GLY A 222 7.20 -9.66 -8.93
C GLY A 222 8.22 -10.64 -9.44
N ASP A 223 8.26 -11.84 -8.87
CA ASP A 223 9.11 -12.95 -9.29
C ASP A 223 8.32 -14.26 -9.36
N LYS A 224 8.92 -15.31 -9.87
CA LYS A 224 8.29 -16.64 -10.01
C LYS A 224 6.91 -16.55 -10.69
N TYR A 225 5.85 -16.95 -9.99
CA TYR A 225 4.45 -16.90 -10.44
C TYR A 225 3.61 -15.91 -9.63
N ARG A 226 4.25 -14.97 -8.94
CA ARG A 226 3.60 -13.99 -8.06
C ARG A 226 2.57 -13.16 -8.82
N LYS A 227 1.44 -12.92 -8.16
CA LYS A 227 0.40 -12.04 -8.67
C LYS A 227 0.30 -10.82 -7.77
N ILE A 228 0.47 -9.67 -8.39
CA ILE A 228 0.38 -8.37 -7.73
C ILE A 228 -0.81 -7.61 -8.34
N ASP A 229 -1.69 -7.12 -7.49
CA ASP A 229 -2.85 -6.35 -7.88
C ASP A 229 -2.94 -5.08 -7.02
N ILE A 230 -2.69 -3.94 -7.63
CA ILE A 230 -2.60 -2.64 -6.96
C ILE A 230 -3.72 -1.74 -7.48
N ASN A 231 -4.42 -1.04 -6.57
CA ASN A 231 -5.47 -0.10 -6.90
C ASN A 231 -5.39 1.15 -6.00
N TYR A 232 -4.85 2.23 -6.53
CA TYR A 232 -4.72 3.50 -5.82
C TYR A 232 -5.69 4.52 -6.35
N VAL A 233 -6.40 5.20 -5.45
CA VAL A 233 -7.45 6.16 -5.80
C VAL A 233 -7.28 7.46 -5.01
N MET A 234 -7.24 8.57 -5.73
CA MET A 234 -7.24 9.92 -5.18
C MET A 234 -8.56 10.61 -5.53
N ASN A 235 -9.43 10.77 -4.55
CA ASN A 235 -10.72 11.48 -4.72
C ASN A 235 -10.56 12.92 -4.25
N HIS A 236 -10.60 13.86 -5.19
CA HIS A 236 -10.53 15.29 -4.93
C HIS A 236 -11.93 15.86 -4.73
N PHE A 237 -12.29 16.21 -3.51
CA PHE A 237 -13.52 16.94 -3.16
C PHE A 237 -13.22 18.40 -2.84
N GLY A 238 -12.07 18.66 -2.21
CA GLY A 238 -11.65 19.99 -1.77
C GLY A 238 -11.06 20.84 -2.91
N ARG A 239 -11.31 22.14 -2.83
CA ARG A 239 -10.64 23.12 -3.72
C ARG A 239 -9.15 23.16 -3.43
N LYS A 240 -8.32 23.33 -4.46
CA LYS A 240 -6.85 23.42 -4.38
C LYS A 240 -6.22 22.20 -3.71
N SER A 241 -6.91 21.08 -3.70
CA SER A 241 -6.35 19.83 -3.20
C SER A 241 -5.26 19.31 -4.12
N GLU A 242 -4.25 18.64 -3.57
CA GLU A 242 -3.10 18.15 -4.34
C GLU A 242 -2.86 16.65 -4.05
N SER A 243 -2.54 15.87 -5.09
CA SER A 243 -2.22 14.46 -4.92
C SER A 243 -1.11 13.98 -5.84
N ASN A 244 -0.32 13.01 -5.34
CA ASN A 244 0.67 12.32 -6.13
C ASN A 244 0.59 10.81 -5.89
N ILE A 245 0.65 10.02 -6.97
CA ILE A 245 0.85 8.57 -6.95
C ILE A 245 2.14 8.31 -7.73
N ILE A 246 3.17 7.82 -7.05
CA ILE A 246 4.46 7.48 -7.66
C ILE A 246 4.77 6.02 -7.32
N SER A 247 4.83 5.17 -8.35
CA SER A 247 5.02 3.73 -8.18
C SER A 247 6.17 3.21 -9.04
N HIS A 248 7.12 2.53 -8.41
CA HIS A 248 8.23 1.89 -9.12
C HIS A 248 8.15 0.37 -8.93
N GLY A 249 8.34 -0.38 -10.01
CA GLY A 249 8.26 -1.83 -9.96
C GLY A 249 9.29 -2.55 -10.79
N ALA A 250 9.56 -3.80 -10.40
CA ALA A 250 10.34 -4.73 -11.19
C ALA A 250 9.62 -6.08 -11.30
N LEU A 251 9.62 -6.64 -12.49
CA LEU A 251 8.94 -7.90 -12.79
C LEU A 251 9.88 -8.86 -13.49
N MET A 252 9.94 -10.10 -13.00
CA MET A 252 10.74 -11.17 -13.56
C MET A 252 10.00 -12.51 -13.61
N ASP A 253 10.58 -13.48 -14.25
CA ASP A 253 10.07 -14.85 -14.44
C ASP A 253 8.71 -14.90 -15.14
N LYS A 254 7.70 -15.43 -14.48
CA LYS A 254 6.29 -15.54 -14.93
C LYS A 254 5.33 -14.77 -14.03
N SER A 255 5.84 -13.76 -13.34
CA SER A 255 5.03 -12.92 -12.48
C SER A 255 4.02 -12.10 -13.28
N SER A 256 2.96 -11.67 -12.61
CA SER A 256 1.93 -10.86 -13.22
C SER A 256 1.53 -9.70 -12.31
N LYS A 257 1.39 -8.51 -12.88
CA LYS A 257 0.97 -7.32 -12.16
C LYS A 257 -0.20 -6.65 -12.90
N ILE A 258 -1.15 -6.15 -12.11
CA ILE A 258 -2.14 -5.15 -12.54
C ILE A 258 -1.97 -3.94 -11.62
N PHE A 259 -1.66 -2.80 -12.20
CA PHE A 259 -1.66 -1.51 -11.50
C PHE A 259 -2.82 -0.67 -12.00
N ARG A 260 -3.57 -0.06 -11.09
CA ARG A 260 -4.66 0.85 -11.38
C ARG A 260 -4.45 2.11 -10.56
N GLY A 261 -4.24 3.22 -11.23
CA GLY A 261 -4.13 4.55 -10.64
C GLY A 261 -5.33 5.38 -11.05
N THR A 262 -6.05 5.96 -10.11
CA THR A 262 -7.22 6.79 -10.40
C THR A 262 -7.07 8.15 -9.76
N LEU A 263 -7.16 9.20 -10.59
CA LEU A 263 -7.35 10.57 -10.14
C LEU A 263 -8.80 10.95 -10.44
N ASP A 264 -9.59 11.21 -9.41
CA ASP A 264 -11.02 11.52 -9.55
C ASP A 264 -11.32 12.92 -9.01
N PHE A 265 -11.45 13.87 -9.91
CA PHE A 265 -11.78 15.26 -9.60
C PHE A 265 -13.30 15.43 -9.54
N LYS A 266 -13.84 15.50 -8.33
CA LYS A 266 -15.27 15.66 -8.11
C LYS A 266 -15.71 17.10 -8.39
N LYS A 267 -16.98 17.28 -8.75
CA LYS A 267 -17.55 18.60 -8.93
C LYS A 267 -17.35 19.46 -7.68
N GLY A 268 -16.79 20.65 -7.84
CA GLY A 268 -16.46 21.57 -6.76
C GLY A 268 -14.98 21.57 -6.35
N SER A 269 -14.15 20.64 -6.83
CA SER A 269 -12.70 20.56 -6.53
C SER A 269 -11.85 21.51 -7.38
N LYS A 270 -12.31 22.75 -7.57
CA LYS A 270 -11.63 23.77 -8.40
C LYS A 270 -10.17 23.97 -8.00
N GLU A 271 -9.32 24.17 -8.99
CA GLU A 271 -7.88 24.37 -8.87
C GLU A 271 -7.14 23.14 -8.27
N ALA A 272 -7.81 21.97 -8.20
CA ALA A 272 -7.16 20.74 -7.74
C ALA A 272 -6.12 20.26 -8.75
N LYS A 273 -5.07 19.58 -8.22
CA LYS A 273 -3.97 19.03 -9.02
C LYS A 273 -3.71 17.58 -8.60
N GLY A 274 -3.51 16.72 -9.58
CA GLY A 274 -3.15 15.32 -9.36
C GLY A 274 -2.14 14.84 -10.37
N VAL A 275 -1.18 14.06 -9.91
CA VAL A 275 -0.17 13.39 -10.73
C VAL A 275 -0.18 11.90 -10.41
N GLU A 276 -0.13 11.07 -11.44
CA GLU A 276 0.05 9.63 -11.32
C GLU A 276 1.16 9.18 -12.24
N GLU A 277 2.20 8.55 -11.67
CA GLU A 277 3.35 8.04 -12.39
C GLU A 277 3.63 6.60 -11.99
N GLU A 278 3.72 5.71 -12.96
CA GLU A 278 4.18 4.35 -12.76
C GLU A 278 5.37 4.07 -13.68
N TYR A 279 6.44 3.52 -13.09
CA TYR A 279 7.59 3.01 -13.82
C TYR A 279 7.83 1.53 -13.51
N ALA A 280 7.75 0.66 -14.51
CA ALA A 280 7.96 -0.78 -14.37
C ALA A 280 9.13 -1.27 -15.22
N VAL A 281 10.09 -1.97 -14.59
CA VAL A 281 11.20 -2.64 -15.27
C VAL A 281 10.87 -4.11 -15.49
N LEU A 282 10.95 -4.57 -16.73
CA LEU A 282 10.73 -5.97 -17.09
C LEU A 282 12.09 -6.67 -17.29
N LEU A 283 12.36 -7.67 -16.44
CA LEU A 283 13.60 -8.42 -16.41
C LEU A 283 13.52 -9.76 -17.18
N SER A 284 12.31 -10.25 -17.44
CA SER A 284 12.07 -11.52 -18.14
C SER A 284 10.97 -11.39 -19.18
N SER A 285 11.00 -12.20 -20.22
CA SER A 285 9.99 -12.21 -21.28
C SER A 285 8.66 -12.87 -20.89
N GLY A 286 8.64 -13.64 -19.80
CA GLY A 286 7.46 -14.37 -19.32
C GLY A 286 6.49 -13.54 -18.47
N VAL A 287 6.83 -12.31 -18.14
CA VAL A 287 6.04 -11.43 -17.25
C VAL A 287 4.76 -10.92 -17.92
N ARG A 288 3.75 -10.66 -17.11
CA ARG A 288 2.54 -9.96 -17.53
C ARG A 288 2.42 -8.63 -16.79
N ASN A 289 2.63 -7.54 -17.48
CA ASN A 289 2.49 -6.20 -16.95
C ASN A 289 1.23 -5.53 -17.54
N ARG A 290 0.33 -5.06 -16.68
CA ARG A 290 -0.87 -4.31 -17.07
C ARG A 290 -1.00 -3.07 -16.20
N SER A 291 -1.22 -1.92 -16.82
CA SER A 291 -1.41 -0.63 -16.15
C SER A 291 -2.68 0.01 -16.68
N VAL A 292 -3.50 0.52 -15.79
CA VAL A 292 -4.81 1.13 -16.09
C VAL A 292 -4.90 2.47 -15.37
N PRO A 293 -4.29 3.52 -15.94
CA PRO A 293 -4.48 4.87 -15.42
C PRO A 293 -5.90 5.36 -15.73
N LEU A 294 -6.56 5.95 -14.74
CA LEU A 294 -7.90 6.53 -14.88
C LEU A 294 -7.88 7.99 -14.43
N LEU A 295 -8.33 8.87 -15.32
CA LEU A 295 -8.49 10.29 -15.06
C LEU A 295 -9.98 10.65 -15.20
N LEU A 296 -10.65 10.87 -14.08
CA LEU A 296 -12.07 11.19 -14.00
C LEU A 296 -12.23 12.67 -13.65
N CYS A 297 -12.72 13.47 -14.61
CA CYS A 297 -12.84 14.92 -14.47
C CYS A 297 -14.32 15.31 -14.37
N GLY A 298 -14.83 15.47 -13.14
CA GLY A 298 -16.14 16.04 -12.84
C GLY A 298 -16.12 17.56 -12.64
N GLU A 299 -14.94 18.19 -12.70
CA GLU A 299 -14.70 19.63 -12.59
C GLU A 299 -13.80 20.10 -13.75
N ASP A 300 -14.05 21.27 -14.30
CA ASP A 300 -13.33 21.80 -15.47
C ASP A 300 -11.99 22.48 -15.09
N ASP A 301 -11.95 23.16 -13.95
CA ASP A 301 -10.78 23.90 -13.47
C ASP A 301 -9.87 23.02 -12.62
N VAL A 302 -9.24 22.01 -13.25
CA VAL A 302 -8.33 21.07 -12.57
C VAL A 302 -7.11 20.77 -13.46
N LYS A 303 -6.04 20.22 -12.84
CA LYS A 303 -4.85 19.74 -13.53
C LYS A 303 -4.59 18.28 -13.16
N GLY A 304 -4.86 17.36 -14.08
CA GLY A 304 -4.57 15.94 -13.94
C GLY A 304 -3.49 15.51 -14.92
N GLN A 305 -2.51 14.77 -14.45
CA GLN A 305 -1.47 14.16 -15.29
C GLN A 305 -1.33 12.68 -14.91
N HIS A 306 -1.16 11.83 -15.92
CA HIS A 306 -0.78 10.45 -15.70
C HIS A 306 0.32 10.02 -16.67
N ALA A 307 1.24 9.17 -16.19
CA ALA A 307 2.28 8.58 -16.99
C ALA A 307 2.53 7.14 -16.53
N ALA A 308 2.30 6.17 -17.43
CA ALA A 308 2.68 4.78 -17.19
C ALA A 308 3.80 4.41 -18.17
N SER A 309 4.97 4.11 -17.63
CA SER A 309 6.15 3.73 -18.40
C SER A 309 6.57 2.31 -18.07
N THR A 310 6.84 1.54 -19.11
CA THR A 310 7.34 0.16 -19.00
C THR A 310 8.54 -0.02 -19.90
N GLY A 311 9.65 -0.42 -19.32
CA GLY A 311 10.89 -0.63 -20.06
C GLY A 311 11.59 -1.93 -19.69
N LYS A 312 12.46 -2.40 -20.57
CA LYS A 312 13.50 -3.36 -20.20
C LYS A 312 14.58 -2.63 -19.42
N ILE A 313 15.46 -3.41 -18.80
CA ILE A 313 16.66 -2.85 -18.18
C ILE A 313 17.48 -2.05 -19.22
N ASP A 314 18.03 -0.93 -18.78
CA ASP A 314 18.89 -0.10 -19.64
C ASP A 314 20.20 -0.84 -19.94
N GLU A 315 20.32 -1.32 -21.19
CA GLU A 315 21.49 -2.11 -21.62
C GLU A 315 22.80 -1.31 -21.55
N ASN A 316 22.76 0.01 -21.71
CA ASN A 316 23.95 0.84 -21.59
C ASN A 316 24.42 0.92 -20.13
N LYS A 317 23.49 1.09 -19.19
CA LYS A 317 23.78 1.05 -17.76
C LYS A 317 24.30 -0.32 -17.33
N LEU A 318 23.65 -1.39 -17.82
CA LEU A 318 24.07 -2.76 -17.56
C LEU A 318 25.49 -3.00 -18.07
N PHE A 319 25.77 -2.68 -19.32
CA PHE A 319 27.09 -2.81 -19.94
C PHE A 319 28.14 -1.98 -19.18
N TYR A 320 27.83 -0.75 -18.80
CA TYR A 320 28.73 0.11 -18.02
C TYR A 320 29.12 -0.55 -16.69
N LEU A 321 28.18 -1.05 -15.93
CA LEU A 321 28.45 -1.73 -14.65
C LEU A 321 29.28 -3.00 -14.86
N MET A 322 28.95 -3.81 -15.87
CA MET A 322 29.73 -5.01 -16.22
C MET A 322 31.16 -4.67 -16.62
N SER A 323 31.37 -3.58 -17.35
CA SER A 323 32.71 -3.11 -17.71
C SER A 323 33.53 -2.63 -16.50
N ARG A 324 32.89 -2.35 -15.37
CA ARG A 324 33.48 -2.01 -14.07
C ARG A 324 33.73 -3.22 -13.18
N GLY A 325 33.44 -4.44 -13.66
CA GLY A 325 33.73 -5.70 -12.98
C GLY A 325 32.59 -6.32 -12.22
N PHE A 326 31.37 -5.77 -12.29
CA PHE A 326 30.18 -6.42 -11.76
C PHE A 326 29.75 -7.57 -12.67
N SER A 327 29.30 -8.68 -12.10
CA SER A 327 28.57 -9.70 -12.86
C SER A 327 27.25 -9.12 -13.38
N GLU A 328 26.67 -9.74 -14.40
CA GLU A 328 25.37 -9.30 -14.93
C GLU A 328 24.29 -9.26 -13.86
N LEU A 329 24.25 -10.29 -13.00
CA LEU A 329 23.30 -10.36 -11.89
C LEU A 329 23.49 -9.22 -10.88
N GLU A 330 24.72 -8.93 -10.47
CA GLU A 330 25.03 -7.82 -9.55
C GLU A 330 24.65 -6.47 -10.16
N ALA A 331 24.94 -6.28 -11.44
CA ALA A 331 24.60 -5.06 -12.15
C ALA A 331 23.06 -4.87 -12.24
N LYS A 332 22.31 -5.93 -12.53
CA LYS A 332 20.85 -5.91 -12.52
C LYS A 332 20.29 -5.55 -11.12
N LYS A 333 20.83 -6.15 -10.07
CA LYS A 333 20.45 -5.83 -8.67
C LYS A 333 20.65 -4.34 -8.37
N LEU A 334 21.83 -3.82 -8.67
CA LEU A 334 22.16 -2.41 -8.45
C LEU A 334 21.22 -1.45 -9.20
N ILE A 335 20.85 -1.78 -10.45
CA ILE A 335 19.94 -0.97 -11.25
C ILE A 335 18.55 -0.95 -10.62
N ILE A 336 18.04 -2.10 -10.16
CA ILE A 336 16.71 -2.17 -9.52
C ILE A 336 16.71 -1.49 -8.16
N GLU A 337 17.73 -1.71 -7.33
CA GLU A 337 17.88 -0.99 -6.05
C GLU A 337 17.91 0.52 -6.27
N SER A 338 18.69 0.99 -7.25
CA SER A 338 18.75 2.42 -7.61
C SER A 338 17.39 2.98 -8.06
N ALA A 339 16.57 2.18 -8.75
CA ALA A 339 15.22 2.58 -9.15
C ALA A 339 14.26 2.68 -7.96
N PHE A 340 14.46 1.86 -6.92
CA PHE A 340 13.62 1.83 -5.72
C PHE A 340 14.07 2.83 -4.64
N ASN A 341 15.35 3.21 -4.61
CA ASN A 341 15.92 4.09 -3.58
C ASN A 341 15.13 5.37 -3.31
N PRO A 342 14.60 6.12 -4.31
CA PRO A 342 13.86 7.34 -4.03
C PRO A 342 12.62 7.14 -3.15
N ILE A 343 12.11 5.89 -3.09
CA ILE A 343 10.97 5.52 -2.26
C ILE A 343 11.43 4.83 -0.97
N THR A 344 12.39 3.91 -1.04
CA THR A 344 12.90 3.21 0.15
C THR A 344 13.55 4.15 1.15
N GLU A 345 14.23 5.20 0.71
CA GLU A 345 14.82 6.23 1.57
C GLU A 345 13.78 7.03 2.37
N ARG A 346 12.51 7.01 1.97
CA ARG A 346 11.42 7.63 2.72
C ARG A 346 10.98 6.80 3.94
N VAL A 347 11.39 5.54 4.04
CA VAL A 347 11.12 4.68 5.19
C VAL A 347 11.99 5.18 6.37
N PRO A 348 11.41 5.63 7.49
CA PRO A 348 12.14 6.34 8.53
C PRO A 348 13.09 5.45 9.35
N ILE A 349 12.81 4.14 9.44
CA ILE A 349 13.56 3.18 10.24
C ILE A 349 14.68 2.55 9.40
N GLY A 350 15.94 2.77 9.78
CA GLY A 350 17.13 2.28 9.06
C GLY A 350 17.17 0.77 8.91
N GLU A 351 16.89 0.03 9.97
CA GLU A 351 16.84 -1.43 9.95
C GLU A 351 15.81 -1.97 8.95
N ILE A 352 14.66 -1.32 8.83
CA ILE A 352 13.64 -1.71 7.84
C ILE A 352 14.12 -1.44 6.41
N ARG A 353 14.87 -0.35 6.15
CA ARG A 353 15.47 -0.11 4.84
C ARG A 353 16.47 -1.20 4.46
N GLU A 354 17.28 -1.65 5.42
CA GLU A 354 18.22 -2.75 5.23
C GLU A 354 17.48 -4.07 4.94
N GLU A 355 16.45 -4.41 5.72
CA GLU A 355 15.61 -5.58 5.48
C GLU A 355 14.97 -5.57 4.07
N ILE A 356 14.48 -4.41 3.61
CA ILE A 356 13.94 -4.23 2.25
C ILE A 356 15.02 -4.55 1.20
N SER A 357 16.22 -3.98 1.35
CA SER A 357 17.33 -4.18 0.42
C SER A 357 17.78 -5.64 0.39
N GLU A 358 17.92 -6.27 1.55
CA GLU A 358 18.27 -7.69 1.66
C GLU A 358 17.20 -8.58 1.02
N TYR A 359 15.91 -8.27 1.25
CA TYR A 359 14.80 -9.00 0.66
C TYR A 359 14.87 -8.93 -0.88
N ILE A 360 15.07 -7.75 -1.46
CA ILE A 360 15.21 -7.56 -2.90
C ILE A 360 16.40 -8.38 -3.43
N ARG A 361 17.57 -8.28 -2.81
CA ARG A 361 18.79 -9.02 -3.22
C ARG A 361 18.59 -10.53 -3.17
N ARG A 362 17.91 -11.03 -2.14
CA ARG A 362 17.60 -12.45 -1.96
C ARG A 362 16.65 -12.97 -3.05
N ARG A 363 15.72 -12.13 -3.53
CA ARG A 363 14.73 -12.51 -4.54
C ARG A 363 15.30 -12.52 -5.96
N MET A 364 16.29 -11.70 -6.23
CA MET A 364 16.94 -11.61 -7.55
C MET A 364 18.13 -12.59 -7.63
N VAL A 365 17.87 -13.91 -7.68
CA VAL A 365 18.95 -14.93 -7.63
C VAL A 365 19.31 -15.45 -9.04
N ASP A 366 18.35 -15.51 -9.97
CA ASP A 366 18.50 -16.13 -11.30
C ASP A 366 17.91 -15.27 -12.43
N VAL A 367 18.21 -13.98 -12.43
CA VAL A 367 17.62 -13.01 -13.40
C VAL A 367 18.47 -12.82 -14.65
#